data_401c27d5d89f294b4c26acf2cae44f83
#
_entry.id   401c27d5d89f294b4c26acf2cae44f83
#
_cell.length_a   1.000
_cell.length_b   1.000
_cell.length_c   1.000
_cell.angle_alpha   90.00
_cell.angle_beta   90.00
_cell.angle_gamma   90.00
#
_symmetry.space_group_name_H-M   'P 1'
#
loop_
_entity.id
_entity.type
_entity.pdbx_description
1 polymer ?
#
loop_
_entity_poly.entity_id
_entity_poly.type
_entity_poly.pdbx_seq_one_letter_code
_entity_poly.pdbx_strand_id
1 'polypeptide(L)'
;MTVRAVMRNLKEIFSSQSDWQRLKCVLDRLIVLNPDAIYERRDRGLALMSLGLNAEARDDLQAYVSQATDASDVDIIRLRLASIDS
;
A
#
# COMPACT_ATOMS: atom_id res chain seq x y z
N MET A 1 -0.19 -18.67 16.47
CA MET A 1 -0.17 -17.39 15.74
C MET A 1 0.23 -17.65 14.30
N THR A 2 -0.51 -17.11 13.36
CA THR A 2 -0.19 -17.31 11.93
C THR A 2 0.86 -16.30 11.45
N VAL A 3 1.54 -16.65 10.36
CA VAL A 3 2.51 -15.74 9.73
C VAL A 3 1.82 -14.42 9.35
N ARG A 4 0.58 -14.50 8.85
CA ARG A 4 -0.18 -13.29 8.48
C ARG A 4 -0.40 -12.39 9.70
N ALA A 5 -0.73 -12.95 10.85
CA ALA A 5 -0.96 -12.16 12.06
C ALA A 5 0.32 -11.44 12.49
N VAL A 6 1.46 -12.14 12.42
CA VAL A 6 2.76 -11.52 12.73
C VAL A 6 3.07 -10.39 11.76
N MET A 7 2.82 -10.60 10.45
CA MET A 7 3.07 -9.59 9.43
C MET A 7 2.19 -8.35 9.64
N ARG A 8 0.93 -8.53 10.04
CA ARG A 8 0.03 -7.41 10.32
C ARG A 8 0.49 -6.60 11.53
N ASN A 9 0.99 -7.26 12.56
CA ASN A 9 1.57 -6.57 13.71
C ASN A 9 2.77 -5.72 13.29
N LEU A 10 3.66 -6.28 12.48
CA LEU A 10 4.82 -5.53 11.98
C LEU A 10 4.39 -4.38 11.09
N LYS A 11 3.36 -4.57 10.27
CA LYS A 11 2.80 -3.52 9.43
C LYS A 11 2.37 -2.31 10.28
N GLU A 12 1.63 -2.56 11.36
CA GLU A 12 1.18 -1.49 12.24
C GLU A 12 2.35 -0.78 12.92
N ILE A 13 3.33 -1.54 13.39
CA ILE A 13 4.50 -0.98 14.07
C ILE A 13 5.28 -0.07 13.11
N PHE A 14 5.60 -0.57 11.92
CA PHE A 14 6.40 0.20 10.97
C PHE A 14 5.62 1.39 10.42
N SER A 15 4.31 1.26 10.25
CA SER A 15 3.46 2.36 9.82
C SER A 15 3.44 3.48 10.86
N SER A 16 3.29 3.14 12.14
CA SER A 16 3.26 4.12 13.22
C SER A 16 4.61 4.82 13.40
N GLN A 17 5.72 4.15 13.05
CA GLN A 17 7.05 4.71 13.13
C GLN A 17 7.46 5.45 11.85
N SER A 18 6.61 5.45 10.83
CA SER A 18 6.91 6.00 9.50
C SER A 18 8.17 5.36 8.90
N ASP A 19 8.39 4.09 9.20
CA ASP A 19 9.50 3.31 8.64
C ASP A 19 9.05 2.71 7.31
N TRP A 20 9.02 3.55 6.28
CA TRP A 20 8.45 3.21 4.98
C TRP A 20 9.17 2.06 4.30
N GLN A 21 10.49 1.98 4.47
CA GLN A 21 11.29 0.92 3.85
C GLN A 21 10.92 -0.46 4.39
N ARG A 22 10.83 -0.58 5.71
CA ARG A 22 10.45 -1.85 6.34
C ARG A 22 8.97 -2.15 6.13
N LEU A 23 8.14 -1.12 6.14
CA LEU A 23 6.72 -1.28 5.86
C LEU A 23 6.51 -1.85 4.45
N LYS A 24 7.23 -1.34 3.46
CA LYS A 24 7.17 -1.86 2.09
C LYS A 24 7.52 -3.35 2.06
N CYS A 25 8.57 -3.75 2.77
CA CYS A 25 9.00 -5.17 2.81
C CYS A 25 7.91 -6.07 3.41
N VAL A 26 7.27 -5.62 4.48
CA VAL A 26 6.17 -6.37 5.10
C VAL A 26 4.98 -6.46 4.14
N LEU A 27 4.66 -5.36 3.47
CA LEU A 27 3.54 -5.33 2.52
C LEU A 27 3.81 -6.23 1.31
N ASP A 28 5.05 -6.30 0.83
CA ASP A 28 5.42 -7.23 -0.23
C ASP A 28 5.06 -8.67 0.16
N ARG A 29 5.35 -9.05 1.39
CA ARG A 29 5.06 -10.41 1.88
C ARG A 29 3.56 -10.64 2.06
N LEU A 30 2.84 -9.64 2.58
CA LEU A 30 1.39 -9.74 2.75
C LEU A 30 0.68 -9.90 1.39
N ILE A 31 1.15 -9.22 0.37
CA ILE A 31 0.59 -9.32 -0.97
C ILE A 31 0.82 -10.72 -1.56
N VAL A 32 2.01 -11.29 -1.33
CA VAL A 32 2.29 -12.67 -1.77
C VAL A 32 1.37 -13.66 -1.08
N LEU A 33 1.15 -13.48 0.23
CA LEU A 33 0.29 -14.39 1.01
C LEU A 33 -1.19 -14.26 0.64
N ASN A 34 -1.63 -13.07 0.24
CA ASN A 34 -3.02 -12.81 -0.08
C ASN A 34 -3.12 -11.79 -1.23
N PRO A 35 -2.90 -12.23 -2.48
CA PRO A 35 -2.89 -11.30 -3.61
C PRO A 35 -4.24 -10.64 -3.89
N ASP A 36 -5.34 -11.18 -3.35
CA ASP A 36 -6.67 -10.60 -3.54
C ASP A 36 -6.94 -9.44 -2.58
N ALA A 37 -6.10 -9.23 -1.58
CA ALA A 37 -6.26 -8.14 -0.62
C ALA A 37 -5.76 -6.83 -1.24
N ILE A 38 -6.59 -6.21 -2.05
CA ILE A 38 -6.21 -5.03 -2.83
C ILE A 38 -5.80 -3.85 -1.94
N TYR A 39 -6.33 -3.77 -0.72
CA TYR A 39 -5.96 -2.71 0.22
C TYR A 39 -4.49 -2.78 0.64
N GLU A 40 -3.85 -3.94 0.56
CA GLU A 40 -2.43 -4.05 0.82
C GLU A 40 -1.61 -3.36 -0.28
N ARG A 41 -2.08 -3.43 -1.52
CA ARG A 41 -1.44 -2.70 -2.62
C ARG A 41 -1.61 -1.19 -2.45
N ARG A 42 -2.77 -0.74 -1.98
CA ARG A 42 -2.96 0.67 -1.64
C ARG A 42 -1.92 1.12 -0.62
N ASP A 43 -1.76 0.35 0.46
CA ASP A 43 -0.83 0.70 1.53
C ASP A 43 0.61 0.70 1.04
N ARG A 44 0.97 -0.28 0.19
CA ARG A 44 2.31 -0.30 -0.41
C ARG A 44 2.53 0.90 -1.32
N GLY A 45 1.54 1.26 -2.12
CA GLY A 45 1.63 2.44 -2.97
C GLY A 45 1.88 3.71 -2.19
N LEU A 46 1.19 3.89 -1.06
CA LEU A 46 1.40 5.06 -0.20
C LEU A 46 2.79 5.06 0.42
N ALA A 47 3.28 3.89 0.85
CA ALA A 47 4.64 3.77 1.37
C ALA A 47 5.68 4.09 0.29
N LEU A 48 5.47 3.61 -0.93
CA LEU A 48 6.35 3.88 -2.06
C LEU A 48 6.40 5.37 -2.40
N MET A 49 5.26 6.06 -2.33
CA MET A 49 5.24 7.52 -2.50
C MET A 49 6.12 8.21 -1.46
N SER A 50 6.02 7.77 -0.22
CA SER A 50 6.82 8.34 0.88
C SER A 50 8.31 8.09 0.68
N LEU A 51 8.67 7.03 -0.04
CA LEU A 51 10.06 6.71 -0.39
C LEU A 51 10.52 7.41 -1.67
N GLY A 52 9.62 8.12 -2.36
CA GLY A 52 9.95 8.78 -3.63
C GLY A 52 9.95 7.87 -4.84
N LEU A 53 9.45 6.63 -4.70
CA LEU A 53 9.39 5.64 -5.78
C LEU A 53 8.05 5.76 -6.51
N ASN A 54 7.88 6.86 -7.21
CA ASN A 54 6.58 7.27 -7.75
C ASN A 54 6.05 6.36 -8.86
N ALA A 55 6.92 5.80 -9.71
CA ALA A 55 6.47 4.90 -10.78
C ALA A 55 5.87 3.62 -10.20
N GLU A 56 6.54 3.03 -9.20
CA GLU A 56 6.04 1.83 -8.54
C GLU A 56 4.77 2.13 -7.73
N ALA A 57 4.73 3.29 -7.07
CA ALA A 57 3.56 3.73 -6.33
C ALA A 57 2.34 3.87 -7.24
N ARG A 58 2.55 4.43 -8.43
CA ARG A 58 1.47 4.60 -9.41
C ARG A 58 0.84 3.24 -9.77
N ASP A 59 1.66 2.22 -10.03
CA ASP A 59 1.16 0.91 -10.39
C ASP A 59 0.25 0.33 -9.30
N ASP A 60 0.69 0.42 -8.04
CA ASP A 60 -0.10 -0.08 -6.92
C ASP A 60 -1.38 0.70 -6.72
N LEU A 61 -1.31 2.02 -6.77
CA LEU A 61 -2.48 2.86 -6.53
C LEU A 61 -3.49 2.78 -7.68
N GLN A 62 -3.03 2.65 -8.93
CA GLN A 62 -3.91 2.45 -10.06
C GLN A 62 -4.63 1.11 -9.97
N ALA A 63 -3.93 0.06 -9.55
CA ALA A 63 -4.57 -1.24 -9.34
C ALA A 63 -5.66 -1.14 -8.28
N TYR A 64 -5.39 -0.41 -7.20
CA TYR A 64 -6.36 -0.22 -6.15
C TYR A 64 -7.62 0.49 -6.64
N VAL A 65 -7.48 1.64 -7.32
CA VAL A 65 -8.66 2.41 -7.76
C VAL A 65 -9.43 1.68 -8.84
N SER A 66 -8.78 0.82 -9.61
CA SER A 66 -9.46 0.01 -10.64
C SER A 66 -10.35 -1.06 -10.04
N GLN A 67 -9.96 -1.62 -8.89
CA GLN A 67 -10.65 -2.76 -8.29
C GLN A 67 -11.55 -2.36 -7.12
N ALA A 68 -11.21 -1.30 -6.39
CA ALA A 68 -11.92 -0.90 -5.18
C ALA A 68 -12.82 0.32 -5.46
N THR A 69 -13.65 0.25 -6.50
CA THR A 69 -14.44 1.38 -6.96
C THR A 69 -15.43 1.92 -5.92
N ASP A 70 -15.86 1.07 -4.98
CA ASP A 70 -16.83 1.44 -3.95
C ASP A 70 -16.17 1.79 -2.61
N ALA A 71 -14.85 1.74 -2.52
CA ALA A 71 -14.17 2.06 -1.27
C ALA A 71 -14.26 3.56 -0.98
N SER A 72 -14.40 3.89 0.30
CA SER A 72 -14.60 5.28 0.73
C SER A 72 -13.39 6.18 0.49
N ASP A 73 -12.19 5.59 0.35
CA ASP A 73 -10.96 6.35 0.17
C ASP A 73 -10.49 6.45 -1.29
N VAL A 74 -11.28 5.96 -2.23
CA VAL A 74 -10.89 5.95 -3.66
C VAL A 74 -10.61 7.36 -4.17
N ASP A 75 -11.44 8.32 -3.80
CA ASP A 75 -11.25 9.70 -4.25
C ASP A 75 -9.95 10.30 -3.73
N ILE A 76 -9.59 9.99 -2.48
CA ILE A 76 -8.33 10.43 -1.89
C ILE A 76 -7.16 9.80 -2.64
N ILE A 77 -7.26 8.52 -2.96
CA ILE A 77 -6.20 7.82 -3.70
C ILE A 77 -6.07 8.39 -5.12
N ARG A 78 -7.17 8.74 -5.78
CA ARG A 78 -7.12 9.39 -7.08
C ARG A 78 -6.39 10.72 -7.03
N LEU A 79 -6.60 11.49 -5.95
CA LEU A 79 -5.88 12.75 -5.75
C LEU A 79 -4.38 12.50 -5.58
N ARG A 80 -4.00 11.45 -4.86
CA ARG A 80 -2.59 11.07 -4.73
C ARG A 80 -1.97 10.70 -6.07
N LEU A 81 -2.71 9.95 -6.89
CA LEU A 81 -2.26 9.59 -8.24
C LEU A 81 -2.05 10.83 -9.11
N ALA A 82 -2.97 11.78 -9.06
CA ALA A 82 -2.84 13.02 -9.81
C ALA A 82 -1.59 13.79 -9.36
N SER A 83 -1.27 13.75 -8.08
CA SER A 83 -0.08 14.39 -7.52
C SER A 83 1.21 13.77 -8.07
N ILE A 84 1.22 12.45 -8.29
CA ILE A 84 2.38 11.77 -8.88
C ILE A 84 2.60 12.21 -10.32
N ASP A 85 1.52 12.41 -11.07
CA ASP A 85 1.57 12.74 -12.51
C ASP A 85 1.84 14.21 -12.79
N SER A 86 1.78 15.05 -11.78
CA SER A 86 2.06 16.48 -11.95
C SER A 86 3.58 16.84 -11.71
#